data_d1bd2f8c9b7ab476e7d4f4df09ce27c6
#
_entry.id   d1bd2f8c9b7ab476e7d4f4df09ce27c6
#
_cell.length_a   1.000
_cell.length_b   1.000
_cell.length_c   1.000
_cell.angle_alpha   90.00
_cell.angle_beta   90.00
_cell.angle_gamma   90.00
#
_symmetry.space_group_name_H-M   'P 1'
#
loop_
_entity.id
_entity.type
_entity.pdbx_description
1 polymer ?
#
loop_
_entity_poly.entity_id
_entity_poly.type
_entity_poly.pdbx_seq_one_letter_code
_entity_poly.pdbx_strand_id
1 'polypeptide(L)'
;MHVPSPHRQLVAAAYLASAVFGAFWGTWGSAVPRVRDQAGLDDAQLGIALLFISAGALPAMLLTGRALDRWGLRGTALVVVALGGAGLVAAITAGGLVSLCAGLAGVGIASGAADVATNSVGGRAEQRSGRPIITRAGAVFSTAVVVSSLATGAAFALKAPTWVPFAVVLLLSALAGAAIHRALPAGVSGPEPAAPSGGTGIRMPVVPLLLVGVLGALAFASENAHQSWGAVFMEDVLATGPGISAIAPAAFAAVVAATRFAVSTLDPAYARMVLVLGSVVAAAGAAVLARAPSVPVALAGLILAAAGTAALFPTLLSIVSRNVVESSRGRATSIVTVVSYLGFLLGPVYVGLWASATGLRGAMIAVAALGLALAALTLPLLALSRYAVTPRPALGTAGGWRPAGG
;
A
#
# COMPACT_ATOMS: atom_id res chain seq x y z
N MET A 1 12.34 21.93 -31.44
CA MET A 1 11.72 21.16 -30.36
C MET A 1 12.76 20.27 -29.73
N HIS A 2 13.14 20.51 -28.46
CA HIS A 2 14.14 19.72 -27.76
C HIS A 2 13.50 18.41 -27.34
N VAL A 3 13.90 17.28 -27.95
CA VAL A 3 13.43 15.94 -27.53
C VAL A 3 14.06 15.67 -26.15
N PRO A 4 13.24 15.47 -25.10
CA PRO A 4 13.78 15.18 -23.77
C PRO A 4 14.63 13.90 -23.79
N SER A 5 15.72 13.89 -23.04
CA SER A 5 16.57 12.71 -22.94
C SER A 5 15.81 11.48 -22.45
N PRO A 6 16.11 10.26 -22.89
CA PRO A 6 15.35 9.03 -22.55
C PRO A 6 15.16 8.80 -21.05
N HIS A 7 16.12 9.23 -20.22
CA HIS A 7 15.97 9.10 -18.76
C HIS A 7 14.89 10.07 -18.20
N ARG A 8 14.75 11.29 -18.75
CA ARG A 8 13.71 12.24 -18.33
C ARG A 8 12.31 11.72 -18.66
N GLN A 9 12.17 11.02 -19.79
CA GLN A 9 10.91 10.41 -20.20
C GLN A 9 10.49 9.27 -19.23
N LEU A 10 11.42 8.43 -18.79
CA LEU A 10 11.16 7.40 -17.77
C LEU A 10 10.76 8.00 -16.43
N VAL A 11 11.45 9.06 -15.98
CA VAL A 11 11.12 9.75 -14.73
C VAL A 11 9.73 10.36 -14.80
N ALA A 12 9.39 11.03 -15.89
CA ALA A 12 8.06 11.61 -16.10
C ALA A 12 6.97 10.52 -16.12
N ALA A 13 7.22 9.39 -16.80
CA ALA A 13 6.30 8.25 -16.82
C ALA A 13 6.07 7.66 -15.41
N ALA A 14 7.12 7.53 -14.59
CA ALA A 14 7.01 7.05 -13.22
C ALA A 14 6.13 7.99 -12.36
N TYR A 15 6.34 9.30 -12.47
CA TYR A 15 5.54 10.27 -11.70
C TYR A 15 4.10 10.34 -12.17
N LEU A 16 3.83 10.30 -13.49
CA LEU A 16 2.48 10.27 -14.03
C LEU A 16 1.72 9.01 -13.60
N ALA A 17 2.34 7.84 -13.69
CA ALA A 17 1.74 6.60 -13.24
C ALA A 17 1.42 6.64 -11.74
N SER A 18 2.35 7.11 -10.91
CA SER A 18 2.15 7.27 -9.47
C SER A 18 1.05 8.28 -9.13
N ALA A 19 0.97 9.40 -9.85
CA ALA A 19 -0.06 10.40 -9.65
C ALA A 19 -1.46 9.84 -9.94
N VAL A 20 -1.64 9.13 -11.05
CA VAL A 20 -2.92 8.52 -11.40
C VAL A 20 -3.29 7.40 -10.42
N PHE A 21 -2.32 6.57 -10.03
CA PHE A 21 -2.53 5.52 -9.06
C PHE A 21 -2.97 6.09 -7.71
N GLY A 22 -2.33 7.17 -7.25
CA GLY A 22 -2.74 7.89 -6.05
C GLY A 22 -4.10 8.56 -6.19
N ALA A 23 -4.39 9.18 -7.34
CA ALA A 23 -5.68 9.80 -7.61
C ALA A 23 -6.83 8.78 -7.54
N PHE A 24 -6.63 7.59 -8.08
CA PHE A 24 -7.61 6.51 -7.96
C PHE A 24 -7.87 6.15 -6.49
N TRP A 25 -6.82 5.87 -5.71
CA TRP A 25 -6.97 5.43 -4.33
C TRP A 25 -7.55 6.50 -3.40
N GLY A 26 -7.23 7.77 -3.63
CA GLY A 26 -7.84 8.87 -2.89
C GLY A 26 -9.32 9.03 -3.20
N THR A 27 -9.69 8.93 -4.48
CA THR A 27 -11.10 8.94 -4.91
C THR A 27 -11.84 7.75 -4.32
N TRP A 28 -11.27 6.53 -4.40
CA TRP A 28 -11.87 5.33 -3.83
C TRP A 28 -12.10 5.47 -2.33
N GLY A 29 -11.07 5.85 -1.55
CA GLY A 29 -11.17 5.96 -0.10
C GLY A 29 -12.28 6.91 0.37
N SER A 30 -12.49 8.01 -0.37
CA SER A 30 -13.55 8.97 -0.08
C SER A 30 -14.92 8.55 -0.63
N ALA A 31 -14.95 7.64 -1.60
CA ALA A 31 -16.20 7.20 -2.23
C ALA A 31 -16.81 5.95 -1.56
N VAL A 32 -16.08 5.26 -0.70
CA VAL A 32 -16.53 4.01 -0.06
C VAL A 32 -17.92 4.14 0.59
N PRO A 33 -18.24 5.18 1.41
CA PRO A 33 -19.57 5.31 2.00
C PRO A 33 -20.65 5.40 0.92
N ARG A 34 -20.44 6.25 -0.10
CA ARG A 34 -21.39 6.46 -1.20
C ARG A 34 -21.62 5.21 -2.04
N VAL A 35 -20.55 4.46 -2.33
CA VAL A 35 -20.64 3.22 -3.11
C VAL A 35 -21.39 2.15 -2.30
N ARG A 36 -21.14 2.07 -0.99
CA ARG A 36 -21.89 1.19 -0.06
C ARG A 36 -23.39 1.52 -0.06
N ASP A 37 -23.71 2.79 0.12
CA ASP A 37 -25.12 3.25 0.17
C ASP A 37 -25.83 3.02 -1.18
N GLN A 38 -25.18 3.32 -2.29
CA GLN A 38 -25.70 3.08 -3.64
C GLN A 38 -25.97 1.59 -3.88
N ALA A 39 -25.11 0.71 -3.36
CA ALA A 39 -25.28 -0.74 -3.49
C ALA A 39 -26.24 -1.34 -2.44
N GLY A 40 -26.70 -0.54 -1.46
CA GLY A 40 -27.61 -0.98 -0.40
C GLY A 40 -27.00 -2.03 0.52
N LEU A 41 -25.69 -1.91 0.85
CA LEU A 41 -24.96 -2.92 1.61
C LEU A 41 -24.85 -2.56 3.09
N ASP A 42 -24.92 -3.59 3.92
CA ASP A 42 -24.50 -3.50 5.32
C ASP A 42 -22.96 -3.59 5.48
N ASP A 43 -22.47 -3.42 6.70
CA ASP A 43 -21.02 -3.39 6.98
C ASP A 43 -20.34 -4.74 6.70
N ALA A 44 -21.00 -5.87 6.98
CA ALA A 44 -20.44 -7.18 6.70
C ALA A 44 -20.31 -7.42 5.19
N GLN A 45 -21.34 -7.04 4.44
CA GLN A 45 -21.36 -7.13 2.98
C GLN A 45 -20.31 -6.21 2.34
N LEU A 46 -20.13 -4.99 2.86
CA LEU A 46 -19.08 -4.09 2.44
C LEU A 46 -17.69 -4.73 2.68
N GLY A 47 -17.46 -5.28 3.87
CA GLY A 47 -16.21 -5.99 4.19
C GLY A 47 -15.92 -7.13 3.20
N ILE A 48 -16.95 -7.94 2.87
CA ILE A 48 -16.83 -8.99 1.85
C ILE A 48 -16.53 -8.41 0.47
N ALA A 49 -17.19 -7.34 0.06
CA ALA A 49 -16.95 -6.72 -1.24
C ALA A 49 -15.51 -6.20 -1.35
N LEU A 50 -14.99 -5.54 -0.31
CA LEU A 50 -13.62 -5.02 -0.28
C LEU A 50 -12.55 -6.13 -0.39
N LEU A 51 -12.83 -7.35 0.08
CA LEU A 51 -11.94 -8.51 -0.09
C LEU A 51 -11.63 -8.77 -1.57
N PHE A 52 -12.59 -8.54 -2.48
CA PHE A 52 -12.41 -8.81 -3.90
C PHE A 52 -11.38 -7.91 -4.57
N ILE A 53 -11.09 -6.73 -4.01
CA ILE A 53 -9.97 -5.90 -4.47
C ILE A 53 -8.66 -6.66 -4.32
N SER A 54 -8.39 -7.19 -3.14
CA SER A 54 -7.14 -7.93 -2.86
C SER A 54 -7.10 -9.27 -3.57
N ALA A 55 -8.24 -9.96 -3.66
CA ALA A 55 -8.37 -11.23 -4.38
C ALA A 55 -8.07 -11.08 -5.88
N GLY A 56 -8.46 -9.96 -6.49
CA GLY A 56 -8.10 -9.63 -7.87
C GLY A 56 -6.65 -9.16 -8.02
N ALA A 57 -6.14 -8.38 -7.06
CA ALA A 57 -4.81 -7.80 -7.15
C ALA A 57 -3.69 -8.84 -7.08
N LEU A 58 -3.76 -9.80 -6.17
CA LEU A 58 -2.69 -10.79 -5.96
C LEU A 58 -2.32 -11.57 -7.23
N PRO A 59 -3.26 -12.23 -7.96
CA PRO A 59 -2.90 -12.93 -9.20
C PRO A 59 -2.45 -11.96 -10.29
N ALA A 60 -3.04 -10.76 -10.38
CA ALA A 60 -2.66 -9.75 -11.35
C ALA A 60 -1.21 -9.28 -11.16
N MET A 61 -0.78 -9.06 -9.92
CA MET A 61 0.61 -8.70 -9.59
C MET A 61 1.59 -9.76 -10.11
N LEU A 62 1.30 -11.04 -9.91
CA LEU A 62 2.16 -12.14 -10.35
C LEU A 62 2.27 -12.23 -11.88
N LEU A 63 1.19 -11.96 -12.58
CA LEU A 63 1.13 -12.02 -14.04
C LEU A 63 1.73 -10.78 -14.70
N THR A 64 1.55 -9.62 -14.11
CA THR A 64 1.99 -8.34 -14.70
C THR A 64 3.51 -8.25 -14.80
N GLY A 65 4.26 -8.76 -13.83
CA GLY A 65 5.72 -8.82 -13.94
C GLY A 65 6.16 -9.51 -15.23
N ARG A 66 5.64 -10.72 -15.48
CA ARG A 66 5.91 -11.49 -16.72
C ARG A 66 5.43 -10.78 -17.98
N ALA A 67 4.28 -10.11 -17.90
CA ALA A 67 3.73 -9.35 -19.01
C ALA A 67 4.62 -8.17 -19.40
N LEU A 68 5.13 -7.42 -18.42
CA LEU A 68 6.05 -6.31 -18.66
C LEU A 68 7.41 -6.77 -19.20
N ASP A 69 7.91 -7.92 -18.74
CA ASP A 69 9.14 -8.52 -19.28
C ASP A 69 8.97 -8.88 -20.76
N ARG A 70 7.78 -9.37 -21.15
CA ARG A 70 7.48 -9.81 -22.52
C ARG A 70 7.12 -8.65 -23.45
N TRP A 71 6.32 -7.69 -22.98
CA TRP A 71 5.72 -6.64 -23.83
C TRP A 71 6.33 -5.25 -23.57
N GLY A 72 7.22 -5.13 -22.59
CA GLY A 72 7.91 -3.89 -22.25
C GLY A 72 7.09 -2.93 -21.39
N LEU A 73 7.76 -1.88 -20.92
CA LEU A 73 7.19 -0.90 -19.99
C LEU A 73 6.05 -0.05 -20.59
N ARG A 74 5.83 -0.06 -21.90
CA ARG A 74 4.67 0.59 -22.52
C ARG A 74 3.35 0.03 -22.00
N GLY A 75 3.31 -1.22 -21.54
CA GLY A 75 2.16 -1.83 -20.88
C GLY A 75 1.64 -1.01 -19.70
N THR A 76 2.48 -0.23 -19.03
CA THR A 76 2.10 0.69 -17.95
C THR A 76 1.01 1.67 -18.39
N ALA A 77 1.07 2.17 -19.63
CA ALA A 77 0.05 3.07 -20.17
C ALA A 77 -1.35 2.42 -20.19
N LEU A 78 -1.41 1.15 -20.62
CA LEU A 78 -2.67 0.41 -20.67
C LEU A 78 -3.22 0.14 -19.27
N VAL A 79 -2.36 -0.26 -18.34
CA VAL A 79 -2.79 -0.64 -16.97
C VAL A 79 -3.32 0.56 -16.18
N VAL A 80 -2.71 1.74 -16.32
CA VAL A 80 -3.22 2.94 -15.63
C VAL A 80 -4.58 3.38 -16.18
N VAL A 81 -4.81 3.23 -17.49
CA VAL A 81 -6.12 3.49 -18.10
C VAL A 81 -7.14 2.45 -17.66
N ALA A 82 -6.75 1.18 -17.62
CA ALA A 82 -7.60 0.09 -17.15
C ALA A 82 -8.05 0.30 -15.70
N LEU A 83 -7.19 0.82 -14.83
CA LEU A 83 -7.54 1.14 -13.45
C LEU A 83 -8.62 2.24 -13.38
N GLY A 84 -8.45 3.34 -14.11
CA GLY A 84 -9.47 4.39 -14.19
C GLY A 84 -10.81 3.87 -14.73
N GLY A 85 -10.76 3.03 -15.78
CA GLY A 85 -11.94 2.39 -16.36
C GLY A 85 -12.62 1.41 -15.40
N ALA A 86 -11.87 0.57 -14.71
CA ALA A 86 -12.41 -0.37 -13.72
C ALA A 86 -13.10 0.37 -12.56
N GLY A 87 -12.51 1.47 -12.08
CA GLY A 87 -13.13 2.31 -11.06
C GLY A 87 -14.45 2.91 -11.51
N LEU A 88 -14.50 3.46 -12.72
CA LEU A 88 -15.74 4.02 -13.27
C LEU A 88 -16.82 2.94 -13.46
N VAL A 89 -16.46 1.79 -14.01
CA VAL A 89 -17.39 0.64 -14.16
C VAL A 89 -17.91 0.20 -12.81
N ALA A 90 -17.05 0.01 -11.81
CA ALA A 90 -17.46 -0.37 -10.46
C ALA A 90 -18.44 0.65 -9.86
N ALA A 91 -18.18 1.96 -10.01
CA ALA A 91 -19.05 3.02 -9.49
C ALA A 91 -20.43 3.07 -10.19
N ILE A 92 -20.49 2.81 -11.49
CA ILE A 92 -21.75 2.82 -12.25
C ILE A 92 -22.56 1.54 -11.97
N THR A 93 -21.90 0.38 -11.84
CA THR A 93 -22.57 -0.92 -11.70
C THR A 93 -22.84 -1.33 -10.25
N ALA A 94 -22.50 -0.51 -9.26
CA ALA A 94 -22.72 -0.77 -7.84
C ALA A 94 -24.22 -0.75 -7.49
N GLY A 95 -24.97 -1.79 -7.89
CA GLY A 95 -26.40 -1.95 -7.65
C GLY A 95 -26.74 -3.08 -6.67
N GLY A 96 -25.76 -3.67 -5.99
CA GLY A 96 -25.89 -4.76 -5.02
C GLY A 96 -24.57 -5.47 -4.76
N LEU A 97 -24.58 -6.44 -3.83
CA LEU A 97 -23.38 -7.15 -3.40
C LEU A 97 -22.62 -7.82 -4.56
N VAL A 98 -23.32 -8.58 -5.38
CA VAL A 98 -22.67 -9.36 -6.46
C VAL A 98 -22.02 -8.45 -7.49
N SER A 99 -22.73 -7.42 -7.97
CA SER A 99 -22.19 -6.46 -8.94
C SER A 99 -21.01 -5.68 -8.36
N LEU A 100 -21.07 -5.28 -7.08
CA LEU A 100 -19.95 -4.61 -6.44
C LEU A 100 -18.74 -5.55 -6.27
N CYS A 101 -18.93 -6.79 -5.82
CA CYS A 101 -17.85 -7.78 -5.75
C CYS A 101 -17.16 -7.97 -7.12
N ALA A 102 -17.93 -8.11 -8.20
CA ALA A 102 -17.40 -8.25 -9.55
C ALA A 102 -16.62 -6.98 -10.00
N GLY A 103 -17.20 -5.80 -9.76
CA GLY A 103 -16.55 -4.52 -10.04
C GLY A 103 -15.24 -4.36 -9.27
N LEU A 104 -15.23 -4.69 -7.97
CA LEU A 104 -14.06 -4.61 -7.11
C LEU A 104 -12.99 -5.65 -7.44
N ALA A 105 -13.37 -6.85 -7.92
CA ALA A 105 -12.42 -7.80 -8.49
C ALA A 105 -11.71 -7.19 -9.72
N GLY A 106 -12.44 -6.53 -10.60
CA GLY A 106 -11.89 -5.81 -11.76
C GLY A 106 -10.96 -4.67 -11.35
N VAL A 107 -11.36 -3.86 -10.35
CA VAL A 107 -10.52 -2.83 -9.73
C VAL A 107 -9.25 -3.45 -9.17
N GLY A 108 -9.36 -4.56 -8.44
CA GLY A 108 -8.23 -5.28 -7.88
C GLY A 108 -7.24 -5.73 -8.95
N ILE A 109 -7.72 -6.36 -10.01
CA ILE A 109 -6.89 -6.81 -11.15
C ILE A 109 -6.13 -5.62 -11.75
N ALA A 110 -6.84 -4.53 -12.05
CA ALA A 110 -6.24 -3.35 -12.65
C ALA A 110 -5.26 -2.65 -11.69
N SER A 111 -5.60 -2.57 -10.40
CA SER A 111 -4.77 -1.95 -9.36
C SER A 111 -3.50 -2.75 -9.09
N GLY A 112 -3.60 -4.08 -8.95
CA GLY A 112 -2.43 -4.94 -8.78
C GLY A 112 -1.47 -4.85 -9.96
N ALA A 113 -2.02 -4.81 -11.18
CA ALA A 113 -1.23 -4.61 -12.38
C ALA A 113 -0.59 -3.22 -12.41
N ALA A 114 -1.32 -2.16 -12.04
CA ALA A 114 -0.82 -0.79 -12.02
C ALA A 114 0.29 -0.61 -10.98
N ASP A 115 0.18 -1.23 -9.81
CA ASP A 115 1.20 -1.18 -8.77
C ASP A 115 2.54 -1.75 -9.26
N VAL A 116 2.52 -2.97 -9.81
CA VAL A 116 3.73 -3.61 -10.38
C VAL A 116 4.31 -2.78 -11.52
N ALA A 117 3.47 -2.27 -12.42
CA ALA A 117 3.91 -1.50 -13.58
C ALA A 117 4.55 -0.16 -13.16
N THR A 118 3.93 0.55 -12.22
CA THR A 118 4.43 1.83 -11.69
C THR A 118 5.77 1.65 -10.99
N ASN A 119 5.90 0.64 -10.14
CA ASN A 119 7.15 0.31 -9.46
C ASN A 119 8.24 -0.13 -10.45
N SER A 120 7.90 -0.87 -11.50
CA SER A 120 8.85 -1.29 -12.54
C SER A 120 9.40 -0.09 -13.34
N VAL A 121 8.55 0.87 -13.71
CA VAL A 121 8.99 2.10 -14.38
C VAL A 121 9.83 2.96 -13.43
N GLY A 122 9.42 3.09 -12.16
CA GLY A 122 10.14 3.81 -11.12
C GLY A 122 11.53 3.23 -10.89
N GLY A 123 11.65 1.91 -10.73
CA GLY A 123 12.92 1.20 -10.55
C GLY A 123 13.86 1.39 -11.74
N ARG A 124 13.34 1.28 -12.97
CA ARG A 124 14.14 1.52 -14.18
C ARG A 124 14.58 2.98 -14.30
N ALA A 125 13.72 3.93 -13.91
CA ALA A 125 14.07 5.35 -13.90
C ALA A 125 15.15 5.66 -12.86
N GLU A 126 15.08 5.04 -11.67
CA GLU A 126 16.07 5.16 -10.61
C GLU A 126 17.43 4.63 -11.04
N GLN A 127 17.49 3.40 -11.58
CA GLN A 127 18.70 2.78 -12.09
C GLN A 127 19.41 3.64 -13.14
N ARG A 128 18.64 4.22 -14.09
CA ARG A 128 19.22 5.02 -15.16
C ARG A 128 19.59 6.44 -14.77
N SER A 129 18.93 7.01 -13.75
CA SER A 129 19.15 8.39 -13.32
C SER A 129 20.14 8.51 -12.15
N GLY A 130 20.36 7.44 -11.39
CA GLY A 130 21.12 7.43 -10.12
C GLY A 130 20.46 8.28 -9.03
N ARG A 131 19.18 8.64 -9.16
CA ARG A 131 18.42 9.48 -8.22
C ARG A 131 17.31 8.68 -7.57
N PRO A 132 16.90 8.99 -6.33
CA PRO A 132 15.85 8.26 -5.60
C PRO A 132 14.45 8.54 -6.21
N ILE A 133 14.15 7.95 -7.37
CA ILE A 133 12.91 8.18 -8.09
C ILE A 133 11.75 7.46 -7.43
N ILE A 134 11.94 6.23 -6.91
CA ILE A 134 10.88 5.47 -6.23
C ILE A 134 10.34 6.26 -5.02
N THR A 135 11.24 6.82 -4.20
CA THR A 135 10.85 7.63 -3.04
C THR A 135 10.06 8.87 -3.45
N ARG A 136 10.50 9.57 -4.50
CA ARG A 136 9.80 10.76 -5.02
C ARG A 136 8.46 10.40 -5.64
N ALA A 137 8.38 9.29 -6.36
CA ALA A 137 7.14 8.76 -6.92
C ALA A 137 6.13 8.41 -5.82
N GLY A 138 6.60 7.86 -4.69
CA GLY A 138 5.79 7.64 -3.49
C GLY A 138 5.22 8.96 -2.90
N ALA A 139 6.01 10.04 -2.89
CA ALA A 139 5.52 11.35 -2.48
C ALA A 139 4.46 11.89 -3.44
N VAL A 140 4.65 11.74 -4.76
CA VAL A 140 3.66 12.10 -5.78
C VAL A 140 2.37 11.31 -5.60
N PHE A 141 2.46 9.99 -5.38
CA PHE A 141 1.33 9.12 -5.06
C PHE A 141 0.55 9.65 -3.85
N SER A 142 1.20 9.89 -2.73
CA SER A 142 0.55 10.35 -1.50
C SER A 142 -0.08 11.73 -1.66
N THR A 143 0.59 12.65 -2.36
CA THR A 143 0.01 13.96 -2.68
C THR A 143 -1.25 13.83 -3.54
N ALA A 144 -1.22 12.94 -4.54
CA ALA A 144 -2.37 12.68 -5.38
C ALA A 144 -3.52 12.04 -4.60
N VAL A 145 -3.24 11.13 -3.64
CA VAL A 145 -4.25 10.59 -2.71
C VAL A 145 -4.92 11.72 -1.94
N VAL A 146 -4.14 12.61 -1.32
CA VAL A 146 -4.69 13.74 -0.54
C VAL A 146 -5.58 14.63 -1.40
N VAL A 147 -5.06 15.08 -2.54
CA VAL A 147 -5.77 15.99 -3.43
C VAL A 147 -7.07 15.38 -3.96
N SER A 148 -7.01 14.12 -4.42
CA SER A 148 -8.20 13.47 -4.99
C SER A 148 -9.21 13.07 -3.93
N SER A 149 -8.78 12.70 -2.71
CA SER A 149 -9.70 12.50 -1.58
C SER A 149 -10.52 13.74 -1.31
N LEU A 150 -9.85 14.88 -1.12
CA LEU A 150 -10.53 16.16 -0.83
C LEU A 150 -11.40 16.63 -1.99
N ALA A 151 -10.92 16.49 -3.24
CA ALA A 151 -11.68 16.84 -4.43
C ALA A 151 -12.95 15.97 -4.57
N THR A 152 -12.86 14.68 -4.28
CA THR A 152 -13.99 13.74 -4.28
C THR A 152 -15.00 14.10 -3.19
N GLY A 153 -14.53 14.38 -1.96
CA GLY A 153 -15.40 14.86 -0.89
C GLY A 153 -16.11 16.16 -1.23
N ALA A 154 -15.41 17.13 -1.84
CA ALA A 154 -16.01 18.37 -2.31
C ALA A 154 -17.06 18.12 -3.40
N ALA A 155 -16.78 17.25 -4.37
CA ALA A 155 -17.75 16.89 -5.41
C ALA A 155 -19.02 16.28 -4.81
N PHE A 156 -18.90 15.40 -3.83
CA PHE A 156 -20.05 14.80 -3.15
C PHE A 156 -20.81 15.79 -2.24
N ALA A 157 -20.10 16.74 -1.61
CA ALA A 157 -20.75 17.82 -0.88
C ALA A 157 -21.60 18.71 -1.81
N LEU A 158 -21.18 18.85 -3.07
CA LEU A 158 -21.94 19.52 -4.15
C LEU A 158 -22.98 18.61 -4.81
N LYS A 159 -23.27 17.45 -4.22
CA LYS A 159 -24.27 16.46 -4.68
C LYS A 159 -23.94 15.85 -6.05
N ALA A 160 -22.67 15.80 -6.46
CA ALA A 160 -22.28 15.10 -7.68
C ALA A 160 -22.63 13.61 -7.59
N PRO A 161 -23.06 12.98 -8.69
CA PRO A 161 -23.27 11.52 -8.75
C PRO A 161 -21.98 10.74 -8.43
N THR A 162 -22.12 9.53 -7.88
CA THR A 162 -21.00 8.69 -7.44
C THR A 162 -19.95 8.44 -8.54
N TRP A 163 -20.40 8.31 -9.79
CA TRP A 163 -19.53 8.03 -10.92
C TRP A 163 -18.65 9.22 -11.37
N VAL A 164 -19.02 10.46 -11.04
CA VAL A 164 -18.35 11.68 -11.55
C VAL A 164 -16.87 11.75 -11.15
N PRO A 165 -16.48 11.59 -9.88
CA PRO A 165 -15.05 11.58 -9.51
C PRO A 165 -14.27 10.48 -10.24
N PHE A 166 -14.87 9.30 -10.44
CA PHE A 166 -14.23 8.19 -11.18
C PHE A 166 -14.08 8.49 -12.68
N ALA A 167 -15.03 9.21 -13.29
CA ALA A 167 -14.90 9.68 -14.66
C ALA A 167 -13.72 10.69 -14.81
N VAL A 168 -13.54 11.56 -13.82
CA VAL A 168 -12.36 12.45 -13.78
C VAL A 168 -11.07 11.64 -13.66
N VAL A 169 -11.03 10.64 -12.80
CA VAL A 169 -9.87 9.74 -12.68
C VAL A 169 -9.61 9.00 -13.99
N LEU A 170 -10.64 8.50 -14.68
CA LEU A 170 -10.46 7.86 -15.99
C LEU A 170 -9.89 8.85 -17.03
N LEU A 171 -10.37 10.09 -17.06
CA LEU A 171 -9.83 11.12 -17.94
C LEU A 171 -8.35 11.38 -17.66
N LEU A 172 -7.98 11.58 -16.40
CA LEU A 172 -6.59 11.75 -15.98
C LEU A 172 -5.74 10.52 -16.35
N SER A 173 -6.30 9.31 -16.15
CA SER A 173 -5.66 8.04 -16.55
C SER A 173 -5.42 7.95 -18.04
N ALA A 174 -6.39 8.37 -18.86
CA ALA A 174 -6.26 8.36 -20.31
C ALA A 174 -5.19 9.37 -20.79
N LEU A 175 -5.18 10.57 -20.22
CA LEU A 175 -4.18 11.60 -20.54
C LEU A 175 -2.77 11.16 -20.13
N ALA A 176 -2.62 10.64 -18.91
CA ALA A 176 -1.35 10.09 -18.42
C ALA A 176 -0.92 8.87 -19.23
N GLY A 177 -1.84 7.95 -19.52
CA GLY A 177 -1.58 6.77 -20.36
C GLY A 177 -1.09 7.15 -21.76
N ALA A 178 -1.71 8.12 -22.40
CA ALA A 178 -1.27 8.66 -23.69
C ALA A 178 0.13 9.27 -23.60
N ALA A 179 0.41 10.03 -22.54
CA ALA A 179 1.73 10.61 -22.31
C ALA A 179 2.81 9.54 -22.03
N ILE A 180 2.51 8.55 -21.20
CA ILE A 180 3.40 7.40 -20.90
C ILE A 180 3.66 6.60 -22.19
N HIS A 181 2.63 6.33 -22.97
CA HIS A 181 2.76 5.58 -24.22
C HIS A 181 3.69 6.28 -25.23
N ARG A 182 3.62 7.61 -25.30
CA ARG A 182 4.49 8.41 -26.19
C ARG A 182 5.91 8.52 -25.63
N ALA A 183 6.07 8.54 -24.30
CA ALA A 183 7.35 8.74 -23.64
C ALA A 183 8.20 7.45 -23.62
N LEU A 184 7.55 6.28 -23.54
CA LEU A 184 8.29 5.02 -23.42
C LEU A 184 8.54 4.40 -24.79
N PRO A 185 9.78 3.89 -25.06
CA PRO A 185 10.11 3.29 -26.36
C PRO A 185 9.29 2.05 -26.64
N ALA A 186 8.96 1.82 -27.93
CA ALA A 186 8.42 0.55 -28.38
C ALA A 186 9.57 -0.45 -28.44
N GLY A 187 9.50 -1.48 -27.63
CA GLY A 187 10.46 -2.57 -27.67
C GLY A 187 10.58 -3.25 -26.32
N VAL A 188 10.87 -4.52 -26.36
CA VAL A 188 11.26 -5.28 -25.19
C VAL A 188 12.52 -4.60 -24.66
N SER A 189 12.44 -3.88 -23.56
CA SER A 189 13.63 -3.55 -22.80
C SER A 189 14.26 -4.90 -22.52
N GLY A 190 15.45 -5.16 -23.09
CA GLY A 190 16.09 -6.47 -22.95
C GLY A 190 15.98 -6.96 -21.52
N PRO A 191 15.81 -8.24 -21.30
CA PRO A 191 15.73 -8.76 -19.95
C PRO A 191 16.90 -8.18 -19.19
N GLU A 192 16.61 -7.44 -18.11
CA GLU A 192 17.63 -7.27 -17.08
C GLU A 192 18.10 -8.69 -16.79
N PRO A 193 19.43 -8.96 -16.79
CA PRO A 193 19.91 -10.30 -16.47
C PRO A 193 19.17 -10.66 -15.18
N ALA A 194 18.22 -11.58 -15.28
CA ALA A 194 17.61 -12.18 -14.10
C ALA A 194 18.82 -12.57 -13.25
N ALA A 195 18.94 -11.97 -12.06
CA ALA A 195 20.02 -12.32 -11.15
C ALA A 195 20.09 -13.82 -11.20
N PRO A 196 21.27 -14.41 -11.55
CA PRO A 196 21.35 -15.79 -12.01
C PRO A 196 20.60 -16.65 -11.01
N SER A 197 19.48 -17.25 -11.45
CA SER A 197 18.70 -18.24 -10.73
C SER A 197 19.48 -19.56 -10.59
N GLY A 198 20.77 -19.51 -10.81
CA GLY A 198 21.77 -20.54 -10.58
C GLY A 198 22.31 -20.55 -9.17
N GLY A 199 21.51 -20.29 -8.17
CA GLY A 199 21.84 -20.61 -6.79
C GLY A 199 21.63 -22.09 -6.57
N THR A 200 22.73 -22.85 -6.48
CA THR A 200 22.83 -24.14 -5.79
C THR A 200 21.78 -24.22 -4.71
N GLY A 201 20.98 -25.31 -4.70
CA GLY A 201 19.78 -25.52 -3.89
C GLY A 201 19.94 -25.39 -2.37
N ILE A 202 20.35 -24.23 -1.90
CA ILE A 202 20.32 -23.86 -0.50
C ILE A 202 18.83 -23.83 -0.11
N ARG A 203 18.41 -24.87 0.62
CA ARG A 203 17.07 -24.92 1.19
C ARG A 203 16.92 -23.76 2.16
N MET A 204 16.29 -22.69 1.69
CA MET A 204 15.99 -21.55 2.55
C MET A 204 14.92 -21.96 3.57
N PRO A 205 15.15 -21.77 4.87
CA PRO A 205 14.17 -22.12 5.90
C PRO A 205 12.93 -21.22 5.71
N VAL A 206 11.79 -21.84 5.39
CA VAL A 206 10.54 -21.11 5.10
C VAL A 206 9.87 -20.61 6.38
N VAL A 207 10.00 -21.37 7.49
CA VAL A 207 9.35 -21.06 8.78
C VAL A 207 9.69 -19.65 9.29
N PRO A 208 10.95 -19.18 9.34
CA PRO A 208 11.28 -17.81 9.70
C PRO A 208 10.57 -16.76 8.85
N LEU A 209 10.45 -17.01 7.54
CA LEU A 209 9.77 -16.09 6.63
C LEU A 209 8.26 -16.04 6.87
N LEU A 210 7.64 -17.20 7.17
CA LEU A 210 6.23 -17.26 7.53
C LEU A 210 5.95 -16.51 8.84
N LEU A 211 6.81 -16.64 9.85
CA LEU A 211 6.68 -15.93 11.13
C LEU A 211 6.72 -14.41 10.93
N VAL A 212 7.67 -13.92 10.14
CA VAL A 212 7.73 -12.49 9.78
C VAL A 212 6.55 -12.08 8.90
N GLY A 213 6.11 -12.95 7.99
CA GLY A 213 4.93 -12.72 7.16
C GLY A 213 3.64 -12.56 7.97
N VAL A 214 3.48 -13.33 9.05
CA VAL A 214 2.34 -13.20 9.99
C VAL A 214 2.34 -11.82 10.67
N LEU A 215 3.51 -11.33 11.12
CA LEU A 215 3.63 -9.96 11.63
C LEU A 215 3.24 -8.93 10.57
N GLY A 216 3.70 -9.13 9.34
CA GLY A 216 3.32 -8.29 8.21
C GLY A 216 1.81 -8.34 7.90
N ALA A 217 1.18 -9.51 8.06
CA ALA A 217 -0.27 -9.66 7.88
C ALA A 217 -1.06 -8.85 8.93
N LEU A 218 -0.66 -8.91 10.19
CA LEU A 218 -1.28 -8.10 11.25
C LEU A 218 -1.08 -6.59 11.01
N ALA A 219 0.12 -6.20 10.55
CA ALA A 219 0.40 -4.80 10.22
C ALA A 219 -0.49 -4.30 9.07
N PHE A 220 -0.59 -5.07 7.99
CA PHE A 220 -1.44 -4.72 6.85
C PHE A 220 -2.94 -4.78 7.16
N ALA A 221 -3.38 -5.72 7.98
CA ALA A 221 -4.77 -5.77 8.42
C ALA A 221 -5.15 -4.50 9.19
N SER A 222 -4.28 -4.04 10.11
CA SER A 222 -4.49 -2.81 10.86
C SER A 222 -4.44 -1.56 9.95
N GLU A 223 -3.46 -1.46 9.06
CA GLU A 223 -3.34 -0.31 8.13
C GLU A 223 -4.55 -0.23 7.20
N ASN A 224 -4.94 -1.34 6.57
CA ASN A 224 -6.05 -1.38 5.63
C ASN A 224 -7.41 -1.14 6.29
N ALA A 225 -7.59 -1.58 7.53
CA ALA A 225 -8.79 -1.29 8.32
C ALA A 225 -9.05 0.22 8.40
N HIS A 226 -8.04 1.01 8.76
CA HIS A 226 -8.18 2.46 8.87
C HIS A 226 -8.38 3.14 7.51
N GLN A 227 -7.68 2.68 6.47
CA GLN A 227 -7.80 3.23 5.12
C GLN A 227 -9.19 3.01 4.52
N SER A 228 -9.75 1.81 4.69
CA SER A 228 -11.02 1.42 4.08
C SER A 228 -12.24 1.92 4.86
N TRP A 229 -12.11 2.03 6.18
CA TRP A 229 -13.25 2.31 7.06
C TRP A 229 -13.23 3.70 7.69
N GLY A 230 -12.16 4.46 7.52
CA GLY A 230 -12.04 5.80 8.12
C GLY A 230 -13.13 6.77 7.68
N ALA A 231 -13.44 6.84 6.37
CA ALA A 231 -14.51 7.70 5.85
C ALA A 231 -15.89 7.19 6.28
N VAL A 232 -16.13 5.88 6.27
CA VAL A 232 -17.38 5.24 6.75
C VAL A 232 -17.62 5.58 8.22
N PHE A 233 -16.58 5.46 9.07
CA PHE A 233 -16.66 5.83 10.49
C PHE A 233 -17.05 7.30 10.68
N MET A 234 -16.49 8.20 9.89
CA MET A 234 -16.80 9.63 9.98
C MET A 234 -18.26 9.93 9.61
N GLU A 235 -18.78 9.28 8.59
CA GLU A 235 -20.17 9.49 8.15
C GLU A 235 -21.18 8.84 9.11
N ASP A 236 -20.99 7.55 9.43
CA ASP A 236 -22.00 6.79 10.17
C ASP A 236 -21.97 7.05 11.68
N VAL A 237 -20.78 7.24 12.27
CA VAL A 237 -20.64 7.38 13.73
C VAL A 237 -20.68 8.84 14.16
N LEU A 238 -20.12 9.74 13.35
CA LEU A 238 -20.04 11.17 13.67
C LEU A 238 -21.02 12.01 12.86
N ALA A 239 -21.84 11.36 12.01
CA ALA A 239 -22.85 11.99 11.16
C ALA A 239 -22.32 13.14 10.32
N THR A 240 -21.08 13.00 9.80
CA THR A 240 -20.45 14.02 8.97
C THR A 240 -20.91 13.92 7.53
N GLY A 241 -20.91 15.06 6.83
CA GLY A 241 -21.12 15.05 5.37
C GLY A 241 -19.85 14.60 4.62
N PRO A 242 -20.00 14.27 3.31
CA PRO A 242 -18.94 13.70 2.48
C PRO A 242 -17.67 14.57 2.36
N GLY A 243 -17.82 15.89 2.45
CA GLY A 243 -16.69 16.82 2.43
C GLY A 243 -15.77 16.69 3.65
N ILE A 244 -16.35 16.34 4.81
CA ILE A 244 -15.60 16.16 6.06
C ILE A 244 -15.08 14.72 6.14
N SER A 245 -15.86 13.72 5.76
CA SER A 245 -15.43 12.31 5.80
C SER A 245 -14.22 12.05 4.90
N ALA A 246 -14.12 12.75 3.77
CA ALA A 246 -12.98 12.68 2.86
C ALA A 246 -11.64 13.17 3.47
N ILE A 247 -11.68 13.91 4.59
CA ILE A 247 -10.46 14.28 5.31
C ILE A 247 -9.79 13.04 5.94
N ALA A 248 -10.56 11.99 6.28
CA ALA A 248 -10.02 10.78 6.90
C ALA A 248 -8.99 10.07 6.00
N PRO A 249 -9.27 9.65 4.77
CA PRO A 249 -8.28 9.04 3.88
C PRO A 249 -7.17 10.02 3.49
N ALA A 250 -7.45 11.31 3.34
CA ALA A 250 -6.44 12.32 3.04
C ALA A 250 -5.42 12.46 4.18
N ALA A 251 -5.88 12.63 5.42
CA ALA A 251 -5.02 12.74 6.59
C ALA A 251 -4.22 11.46 6.81
N PHE A 252 -4.85 10.30 6.68
CA PHE A 252 -4.18 9.00 6.81
C PHE A 252 -3.01 8.90 5.82
N ALA A 253 -3.24 9.14 4.54
CA ALA A 253 -2.22 9.07 3.50
C ALA A 253 -1.08 10.08 3.70
N ALA A 254 -1.40 11.32 4.11
CA ALA A 254 -0.41 12.35 4.39
C ALA A 254 0.51 11.94 5.55
N VAL A 255 -0.06 11.41 6.64
CA VAL A 255 0.70 10.96 7.82
C VAL A 255 1.53 9.72 7.50
N VAL A 256 0.99 8.75 6.77
CA VAL A 256 1.76 7.57 6.30
C VAL A 256 2.99 8.02 5.51
N ALA A 257 2.83 8.95 4.56
CA ALA A 257 3.95 9.46 3.76
C ALA A 257 5.00 10.16 4.64
N ALA A 258 4.56 11.07 5.52
CA ALA A 258 5.45 11.80 6.42
C ALA A 258 6.22 10.85 7.37
N THR A 259 5.53 9.87 7.94
CA THR A 259 6.13 8.88 8.85
C THR A 259 7.13 7.99 8.12
N ARG A 260 6.79 7.47 6.93
CA ARG A 260 7.73 6.67 6.12
C ARG A 260 9.00 7.45 5.78
N PHE A 261 8.85 8.73 5.44
CA PHE A 261 9.99 9.60 5.18
C PHE A 261 10.85 9.78 6.45
N ALA A 262 10.24 10.13 7.58
CA ALA A 262 10.95 10.31 8.85
C ALA A 262 11.68 9.04 9.31
N VAL A 263 11.00 7.88 9.24
CA VAL A 263 11.59 6.59 9.65
C VAL A 263 12.69 6.12 8.69
N SER A 264 12.66 6.50 7.41
CA SER A 264 13.68 6.11 6.43
C SER A 264 15.09 6.62 6.77
N THR A 265 15.18 7.64 7.62
CA THR A 265 16.46 8.22 8.09
C THR A 265 16.96 7.60 9.39
N LEU A 266 16.18 6.73 10.04
CA LEU A 266 16.56 6.10 11.29
C LEU A 266 17.59 4.98 11.08
N ASP A 267 18.51 4.87 12.03
CA ASP A 267 19.44 3.75 12.08
C ASP A 267 18.66 2.43 12.20
N PRO A 268 19.02 1.40 11.42
CA PRO A 268 18.44 0.05 11.53
C PRO A 268 18.48 -0.57 12.93
N ALA A 269 19.33 -0.06 13.83
CA ALA A 269 19.35 -0.45 15.24
C ALA A 269 18.00 -0.19 15.95
N TYR A 270 17.24 0.81 15.51
CA TYR A 270 15.93 1.14 16.06
C TYR A 270 14.78 0.27 15.53
N ALA A 271 15.03 -0.70 14.66
CA ALA A 271 14.00 -1.53 14.04
C ALA A 271 13.04 -2.18 15.06
N ARG A 272 13.59 -2.68 16.20
CA ARG A 272 12.79 -3.25 17.29
C ARG A 272 11.84 -2.22 17.91
N MET A 273 12.35 -1.01 18.16
CA MET A 273 11.57 0.09 18.72
C MET A 273 10.46 0.50 17.74
N VAL A 274 10.78 0.66 16.46
CA VAL A 274 9.80 1.01 15.42
C VAL A 274 8.66 -0.02 15.38
N LEU A 275 8.95 -1.31 15.42
CA LEU A 275 7.94 -2.37 15.38
C LEU A 275 7.04 -2.35 16.63
N VAL A 276 7.63 -2.31 17.82
CA VAL A 276 6.86 -2.39 19.08
C VAL A 276 6.09 -1.09 19.32
N LEU A 277 6.77 0.06 19.29
CA LEU A 277 6.11 1.36 19.53
C LEU A 277 5.11 1.69 18.42
N GLY A 278 5.45 1.40 17.16
CA GLY A 278 4.51 1.60 16.04
C GLY A 278 3.23 0.80 16.23
N SER A 279 3.32 -0.46 16.63
CA SER A 279 2.15 -1.31 16.91
C SER A 279 1.31 -0.79 18.09
N VAL A 280 1.96 -0.35 19.16
CA VAL A 280 1.26 0.24 20.33
C VAL A 280 0.59 1.57 19.96
N VAL A 281 1.28 2.44 19.22
CA VAL A 281 0.71 3.71 18.73
C VAL A 281 -0.45 3.47 17.79
N ALA A 282 -0.37 2.47 16.90
CA ALA A 282 -1.48 2.08 16.03
C ALA A 282 -2.70 1.60 16.84
N ALA A 283 -2.47 0.76 17.85
CA ALA A 283 -3.53 0.30 18.75
C ALA A 283 -4.17 1.45 19.54
N ALA A 284 -3.36 2.36 20.06
CA ALA A 284 -3.83 3.56 20.75
C ALA A 284 -4.65 4.45 19.82
N GLY A 285 -4.20 4.65 18.57
CA GLY A 285 -4.94 5.39 17.55
C GLY A 285 -6.31 4.79 17.25
N ALA A 286 -6.38 3.47 17.07
CA ALA A 286 -7.65 2.76 16.90
C ALA A 286 -8.58 2.87 18.13
N ALA A 287 -8.01 2.80 19.34
CA ALA A 287 -8.78 2.96 20.58
C ALA A 287 -9.31 4.39 20.76
N VAL A 288 -8.53 5.41 20.39
CA VAL A 288 -8.96 6.82 20.37
C VAL A 288 -10.08 7.00 19.35
N LEU A 289 -9.92 6.46 18.13
CA LEU A 289 -10.95 6.50 17.09
C LEU A 289 -12.25 5.85 17.57
N ALA A 290 -12.18 4.65 18.18
CA ALA A 290 -13.33 3.93 18.71
C ALA A 290 -14.17 4.76 19.70
N ARG A 291 -13.52 5.61 20.49
CA ARG A 291 -14.17 6.44 21.52
C ARG A 291 -14.39 7.88 21.09
N ALA A 292 -14.08 8.24 19.86
CA ALA A 292 -14.12 9.61 19.40
C ALA A 292 -15.54 10.20 19.51
N PRO A 293 -15.73 11.31 20.27
CA PRO A 293 -17.01 12.01 20.36
C PRO A 293 -17.15 13.08 19.27
N SER A 294 -16.09 13.40 18.55
CA SER A 294 -16.04 14.50 17.59
C SER A 294 -15.01 14.26 16.49
N VAL A 295 -15.15 14.97 15.40
CA VAL A 295 -14.25 14.91 14.22
C VAL A 295 -12.76 15.14 14.58
N PRO A 296 -12.38 16.17 15.37
CA PRO A 296 -10.98 16.36 15.73
C PRO A 296 -10.38 15.18 16.50
N VAL A 297 -11.13 14.55 17.40
CA VAL A 297 -10.66 13.38 18.16
C VAL A 297 -10.55 12.15 17.25
N ALA A 298 -11.49 11.95 16.32
CA ALA A 298 -11.41 10.88 15.33
C ALA A 298 -10.18 11.05 14.41
N LEU A 299 -9.93 12.26 13.93
CA LEU A 299 -8.74 12.56 13.14
C LEU A 299 -7.46 12.34 13.93
N ALA A 300 -7.39 12.73 15.22
CA ALA A 300 -6.26 12.43 16.08
C ALA A 300 -6.01 10.93 16.19
N GLY A 301 -7.08 10.11 16.37
CA GLY A 301 -7.00 8.65 16.35
C GLY A 301 -6.46 8.11 15.03
N LEU A 302 -6.97 8.59 13.89
CA LEU A 302 -6.50 8.19 12.55
C LEU A 302 -5.05 8.60 12.31
N ILE A 303 -4.63 9.79 12.73
CA ILE A 303 -3.25 10.26 12.64
C ILE A 303 -2.31 9.36 13.43
N LEU A 304 -2.67 9.02 14.67
CA LEU A 304 -1.91 8.08 15.50
C LEU A 304 -1.84 6.70 14.85
N ALA A 305 -2.97 6.18 14.37
CA ALA A 305 -3.01 4.88 13.69
C ALA A 305 -2.15 4.87 12.42
N ALA A 306 -2.21 5.91 11.61
CA ALA A 306 -1.38 6.07 10.41
C ALA A 306 0.12 6.12 10.74
N ALA A 307 0.50 6.94 11.73
CA ALA A 307 1.89 7.04 12.19
C ALA A 307 2.40 5.69 12.75
N GLY A 308 1.55 4.98 13.50
CA GLY A 308 1.89 3.68 14.07
C GLY A 308 2.09 2.60 13.02
N THR A 309 1.23 2.51 12.00
CA THR A 309 1.26 1.43 11.00
C THR A 309 2.28 1.66 9.88
N ALA A 310 2.55 2.90 9.51
CA ALA A 310 3.25 3.29 8.30
C ALA A 310 4.60 2.62 8.07
N ALA A 311 5.37 2.39 9.11
CA ALA A 311 6.74 1.86 9.03
C ALA A 311 6.87 0.37 9.36
N LEU A 312 5.79 -0.30 9.82
CA LEU A 312 5.86 -1.69 10.30
C LEU A 312 6.31 -2.65 9.22
N PHE A 313 5.60 -2.70 8.11
CA PHE A 313 5.92 -3.63 7.01
C PHE A 313 7.27 -3.34 6.34
N PRO A 314 7.64 -2.08 6.00
CA PRO A 314 8.97 -1.77 5.49
C PRO A 314 10.10 -2.20 6.43
N THR A 315 9.90 -2.05 7.75
CA THR A 315 10.89 -2.47 8.76
C THR A 315 11.03 -3.99 8.78
N LEU A 316 9.93 -4.74 8.71
CA LEU A 316 9.96 -6.21 8.62
C LEU A 316 10.70 -6.69 7.36
N LEU A 317 10.44 -6.09 6.20
CA LEU A 317 11.18 -6.40 4.97
C LEU A 317 12.67 -6.08 5.07
N SER A 318 13.02 -4.98 5.72
CA SER A 318 14.41 -4.61 5.98
C SER A 318 15.12 -5.64 6.85
N ILE A 319 14.46 -6.15 7.90
CA ILE A 319 14.99 -7.23 8.74
C ILE A 319 15.23 -8.48 7.90
N VAL A 320 14.27 -8.91 7.09
CA VAL A 320 14.42 -10.09 6.21
C VAL A 320 15.59 -9.90 5.25
N SER A 321 15.65 -8.77 4.56
CA SER A 321 16.69 -8.48 3.57
C SER A 321 18.11 -8.52 4.13
N ARG A 322 18.29 -8.16 5.41
CA ARG A 322 19.58 -8.20 6.09
C ARG A 322 19.97 -9.58 6.60
N ASN A 323 19.01 -10.48 6.81
CA ASN A 323 19.24 -11.82 7.36
C ASN A 323 19.32 -12.92 6.28
N VAL A 324 19.12 -12.57 5.02
CA VAL A 324 19.12 -13.52 3.91
C VAL A 324 20.22 -13.15 2.92
N VAL A 325 20.91 -14.16 2.39
CA VAL A 325 21.95 -13.96 1.35
C VAL A 325 21.36 -13.28 0.12
N GLU A 326 22.17 -12.46 -0.54
CA GLU A 326 21.73 -11.58 -1.63
C GLU A 326 21.02 -12.34 -2.76
N SER A 327 21.52 -13.50 -3.16
CA SER A 327 20.94 -14.36 -4.19
C SER A 327 19.54 -14.88 -3.85
N SER A 328 19.14 -14.89 -2.58
CA SER A 328 17.84 -15.38 -2.10
C SER A 328 16.90 -14.26 -1.63
N ARG A 329 17.34 -12.99 -1.61
CA ARG A 329 16.54 -11.86 -1.09
C ARG A 329 15.20 -11.72 -1.80
N GLY A 330 15.19 -11.79 -3.14
CA GLY A 330 13.96 -11.66 -3.91
C GLY A 330 12.93 -12.72 -3.55
N ARG A 331 13.36 -13.99 -3.41
CA ARG A 331 12.46 -15.09 -2.99
C ARG A 331 11.98 -14.92 -1.56
N ALA A 332 12.85 -14.52 -0.64
CA ALA A 332 12.51 -14.31 0.76
C ALA A 332 11.49 -13.18 0.92
N THR A 333 11.74 -12.03 0.31
CA THR A 333 10.83 -10.89 0.35
C THR A 333 9.49 -11.21 -0.30
N SER A 334 9.46 -11.96 -1.41
CA SER A 334 8.22 -12.42 -2.04
C SER A 334 7.37 -13.29 -1.10
N ILE A 335 7.97 -14.26 -0.40
CA ILE A 335 7.25 -15.12 0.55
C ILE A 335 6.64 -14.27 1.67
N VAL A 336 7.43 -13.41 2.28
CA VAL A 336 6.95 -12.52 3.36
C VAL A 336 5.84 -11.61 2.86
N THR A 337 6.00 -11.01 1.68
CA THR A 337 4.99 -10.13 1.09
C THR A 337 3.68 -10.87 0.83
N VAL A 338 3.72 -12.05 0.20
CA VAL A 338 2.51 -12.84 -0.07
C VAL A 338 1.75 -13.17 1.21
N VAL A 339 2.44 -13.61 2.26
CA VAL A 339 1.81 -13.89 3.57
C VAL A 339 1.23 -12.61 4.18
N SER A 340 1.96 -11.50 4.09
CA SER A 340 1.51 -10.21 4.62
C SER A 340 0.26 -9.69 3.89
N TYR A 341 0.15 -9.91 2.61
CA TYR A 341 -1.03 -9.53 1.82
C TYR A 341 -2.31 -10.27 2.24
N LEU A 342 -2.21 -11.43 2.93
CA LEU A 342 -3.40 -12.05 3.55
C LEU A 342 -4.04 -11.12 4.58
N GLY A 343 -3.23 -10.33 5.31
CA GLY A 343 -3.75 -9.30 6.21
C GLY A 343 -4.49 -8.19 5.47
N PHE A 344 -3.93 -7.75 4.34
CA PHE A 344 -4.58 -6.77 3.48
C PHE A 344 -5.91 -7.30 2.90
N LEU A 345 -5.95 -8.58 2.55
CA LEU A 345 -7.13 -9.28 2.06
C LEU A 345 -8.22 -9.42 3.14
N LEU A 346 -7.84 -9.85 4.33
CA LEU A 346 -8.79 -10.21 5.39
C LEU A 346 -9.16 -9.02 6.29
N GLY A 347 -8.35 -7.96 6.31
CA GLY A 347 -8.57 -6.78 7.16
C GLY A 347 -9.95 -6.16 7.03
N PRO A 348 -10.42 -5.81 5.82
CA PRO A 348 -11.76 -5.24 5.64
C PRO A 348 -12.89 -6.16 6.06
N VAL A 349 -12.76 -7.46 5.82
CA VAL A 349 -13.74 -8.47 6.25
C VAL A 349 -13.82 -8.55 7.78
N TYR A 350 -12.65 -8.57 8.42
CA TYR A 350 -12.55 -8.55 9.87
C TYR A 350 -13.28 -7.35 10.46
N VAL A 351 -13.04 -6.15 9.93
CA VAL A 351 -13.76 -4.95 10.38
C VAL A 351 -15.26 -5.03 10.09
N GLY A 352 -15.64 -5.45 8.88
CA GLY A 352 -17.07 -5.55 8.49
C GLY A 352 -17.85 -6.51 9.38
N LEU A 353 -17.29 -7.67 9.71
CA LEU A 353 -17.92 -8.64 10.62
C LEU A 353 -18.07 -8.09 12.06
N TRP A 354 -17.02 -7.43 12.57
CA TRP A 354 -17.12 -6.78 13.88
C TRP A 354 -18.09 -5.62 13.88
N ALA A 355 -18.12 -4.82 12.80
CA ALA A 355 -19.02 -3.69 12.66
C ALA A 355 -20.49 -4.13 12.64
N SER A 356 -20.81 -5.20 11.92
CA SER A 356 -22.18 -5.74 11.90
C SER A 356 -22.61 -6.31 13.26
N ALA A 357 -21.67 -6.84 14.06
CA ALA A 357 -21.97 -7.43 15.36
C ALA A 357 -22.01 -6.40 16.51
N THR A 358 -21.16 -5.38 16.48
CA THR A 358 -20.92 -4.47 17.62
C THR A 358 -20.93 -2.98 17.24
N GLY A 359 -21.22 -2.68 15.98
CA GLY A 359 -21.10 -1.35 15.39
C GLY A 359 -19.64 -0.97 15.11
N LEU A 360 -19.45 0.12 14.35
CA LEU A 360 -18.12 0.59 13.92
C LEU A 360 -17.20 0.95 15.10
N ARG A 361 -17.75 1.44 16.23
CA ARG A 361 -16.95 1.69 17.44
C ARG A 361 -16.36 0.39 18.00
N GLY A 362 -17.13 -0.69 18.05
CA GLY A 362 -16.67 -2.01 18.46
C GLY A 362 -15.66 -2.59 17.48
N ALA A 363 -15.86 -2.41 16.18
CA ALA A 363 -14.90 -2.80 15.16
C ALA A 363 -13.54 -2.09 15.33
N MET A 364 -13.53 -0.80 15.66
CA MET A 364 -12.26 -0.09 15.93
C MET A 364 -11.55 -0.58 17.20
N ILE A 365 -12.32 -1.06 18.22
CA ILE A 365 -11.72 -1.75 19.37
C ILE A 365 -11.09 -3.07 18.94
N ALA A 366 -11.73 -3.82 18.05
CA ALA A 366 -11.17 -5.05 17.50
C ALA A 366 -9.89 -4.78 16.67
N VAL A 367 -9.85 -3.66 15.93
CA VAL A 367 -8.61 -3.20 15.24
C VAL A 367 -7.51 -2.83 16.25
N ALA A 368 -7.86 -2.18 17.36
CA ALA A 368 -6.90 -1.93 18.44
C ALA A 368 -6.31 -3.24 19.00
N ALA A 369 -7.14 -4.28 19.13
CA ALA A 369 -6.67 -5.60 19.55
C ALA A 369 -5.70 -6.24 18.53
N LEU A 370 -5.88 -6.03 17.21
CA LEU A 370 -4.88 -6.44 16.22
C LEU A 370 -3.53 -5.75 16.43
N GLY A 371 -3.54 -4.45 16.70
CA GLY A 371 -2.32 -3.69 16.99
C GLY A 371 -1.62 -4.18 18.27
N LEU A 372 -2.39 -4.48 19.33
CA LEU A 372 -1.84 -5.07 20.57
C LEU A 372 -1.32 -6.49 20.34
N ALA A 373 -2.02 -7.32 19.57
CA ALA A 373 -1.55 -8.65 19.19
C ALA A 373 -0.24 -8.56 18.41
N LEU A 374 -0.14 -7.62 17.47
CA LEU A 374 1.10 -7.37 16.73
C LEU A 374 2.23 -6.95 17.69
N ALA A 375 1.99 -6.04 18.62
CA ALA A 375 2.99 -5.61 19.61
C ALA A 375 3.47 -6.80 20.47
N ALA A 376 2.54 -7.62 20.99
CA ALA A 376 2.82 -8.77 21.83
C ALA A 376 3.57 -9.90 21.08
N LEU A 377 3.21 -10.14 19.81
CA LEU A 377 3.78 -11.20 18.99
C LEU A 377 5.10 -10.79 18.32
N THR A 378 5.40 -9.50 18.19
CA THR A 378 6.60 -9.03 17.48
C THR A 378 7.87 -9.67 18.04
N LEU A 379 8.11 -9.56 19.33
CA LEU A 379 9.35 -10.08 19.93
C LEU A 379 9.42 -11.62 19.93
N PRO A 380 8.38 -12.35 20.35
CA PRO A 380 8.38 -13.82 20.29
C PRO A 380 8.60 -14.36 18.88
N LEU A 381 7.88 -13.86 17.87
CA LEU A 381 8.00 -14.38 16.51
C LEU A 381 9.34 -14.03 15.87
N LEU A 382 9.89 -12.84 16.14
CA LEU A 382 11.24 -12.50 15.70
C LEU A 382 12.31 -13.36 16.39
N ALA A 383 12.17 -13.65 17.68
CA ALA A 383 13.07 -14.55 18.38
C ALA A 383 13.00 -15.98 17.81
N LEU A 384 11.80 -16.51 17.56
CA LEU A 384 11.60 -17.82 16.93
C LEU A 384 12.13 -17.88 15.50
N SER A 385 12.07 -16.77 14.74
CA SER A 385 12.64 -16.70 13.40
C SER A 385 14.16 -16.75 13.40
N ARG A 386 14.81 -16.48 14.52
CA ARG A 386 16.28 -16.36 14.68
C ARG A 386 16.91 -15.27 13.81
N TYR A 387 16.11 -14.36 13.29
CA TYR A 387 16.63 -13.22 12.53
C TYR A 387 17.19 -12.15 13.48
N ALA A 388 18.38 -11.63 13.14
CA ALA A 388 18.95 -10.49 13.86
C ALA A 388 18.11 -9.24 13.59
N VAL A 389 17.45 -8.71 14.60
CA VAL A 389 16.61 -7.51 14.50
C VAL A 389 17.47 -6.25 14.38
N THR A 390 18.59 -6.21 15.13
CA THR A 390 19.61 -5.17 15.05
C THR A 390 20.81 -5.63 14.24
N PRO A 391 21.47 -4.74 13.49
CA PRO A 391 22.72 -5.08 12.83
C PRO A 391 23.73 -5.63 13.86
N ARG A 392 24.40 -6.74 13.54
CA ARG A 392 25.54 -7.19 14.34
C ARG A 392 26.62 -6.12 14.19
N PRO A 393 27.23 -5.64 15.30
CA PRO A 393 28.41 -4.79 15.18
C PRO A 393 29.42 -5.53 14.29
N ALA A 394 29.94 -4.84 13.29
CA ALA A 394 31.04 -5.40 12.49
C ALA A 394 32.13 -5.80 13.51
N LEU A 395 32.42 -7.09 13.59
CA LEU A 395 33.57 -7.59 14.33
C LEU A 395 34.76 -6.81 13.72
N GLY A 396 35.28 -5.85 14.46
CA GLY A 396 36.39 -5.06 14.06
C GLY A 396 37.46 -6.02 13.53
N THR A 397 37.97 -5.75 12.37
CA THR A 397 39.20 -6.33 11.86
C THR A 397 40.32 -5.92 12.81
N ALA A 398 40.36 -6.55 14.00
CA ALA A 398 41.50 -6.53 14.88
C ALA A 398 42.53 -7.46 14.27
N GLY A 399 43.04 -7.07 13.13
CA GLY A 399 44.17 -7.64 12.44
C GLY A 399 45.13 -6.50 12.14
N GLY A 400 45.76 -6.01 13.24
CA GLY A 400 46.90 -5.08 13.12
C GLY A 400 47.94 -5.71 12.22
N TRP A 401 48.05 -5.17 11.01
CA TRP A 401 49.19 -5.35 10.20
C TRP A 401 50.35 -4.65 10.94
N ARG A 402 51.19 -5.44 11.64
CA ARG A 402 52.51 -4.98 12.12
C ARG A 402 53.46 -5.04 10.91
N PRO A 403 54.08 -3.93 10.45
CA PRO A 403 55.18 -4.03 9.54
C PRO A 403 56.32 -4.69 10.30
N ALA A 404 56.81 -5.83 9.75
CA ALA A 404 58.06 -6.41 10.15
C ALA A 404 59.19 -5.43 9.78
N GLY A 405 59.78 -4.82 10.79
CA GLY A 405 61.01 -4.08 10.65
C GLY A 405 62.16 -5.06 10.46
N GLY A 406 63.09 -4.69 9.63
CA GLY A 406 64.33 -5.35 9.36
C GLY A 406 65.03 -4.70 8.17
#